data_3f01b1b478f4321581ca5370088127e1
#
_entry.id   3f01b1b478f4321581ca5370088127e1
#
_cell.length_a   1.000
_cell.length_b   1.000
_cell.length_c   1.000
_cell.angle_alpha   90.00
_cell.angle_beta   90.00
_cell.angle_gamma   90.00
#
_symmetry.space_group_name_H-M   'P 1'
#
loop_
_entity.id
_entity.type
_entity.pdbx_description
1 polymer ?
#
loop_
_entity_poly.entity_id
_entity_poly.type
_entity_poly.pdbx_seq_one_letter_code
_entity_poly.pdbx_strand_id
1 'polypeptide(L)'
;MSYVLGIDIGVGTVKAAVCRLAGAGEPGGSGWGPAQPVSLGARSPVVASALRMTADGTVVPAEVGRHPADAVAGYLHRVGDPLPMFFAGGYYPAHGLTAAMARWVVDRVWEIMGEPPVRVAIAHPSGWGAGRLGLLQAGLAEADLMGCVLVTRARAVVECHQAAGRAPTAGGLLGVYRLGGSTAEVSLVAPQQPGRMELLASAELSDVGGFEVDGRTPADARALIRPTVDLAAALVHSRGYGTDDLSAVLIAGVDGAVCTYVSDLLTAVFPAPVVRDPQPRMTVAFGAALAGRPPVPPAGPAVAGPTDAFAVLPAASQIAPPRPPVNRVAVRAETR
;
A
#
# COMPACT_ATOMS: atom_id res chain seq x y z
N MET A 1 -6.52 -13.14 16.87
CA MET A 1 -5.08 -12.77 16.77
C MET A 1 -4.95 -11.36 16.25
N SER A 2 -4.28 -10.48 17.01
CA SER A 2 -4.12 -9.07 16.58
C SER A 2 -3.29 -8.96 15.32
N TYR A 3 -3.72 -8.12 14.37
CA TYR A 3 -2.98 -7.87 13.14
C TYR A 3 -3.06 -6.42 12.66
N VAL A 4 -2.04 -5.98 11.95
CA VAL A 4 -2.01 -4.72 11.21
C VAL A 4 -2.28 -5.00 9.75
N LEU A 5 -3.16 -4.21 9.15
CA LEU A 5 -3.50 -4.29 7.73
C LEU A 5 -2.77 -3.19 6.96
N GLY A 6 -2.00 -3.57 5.93
CA GLY A 6 -1.41 -2.67 4.95
C GLY A 6 -2.14 -2.74 3.62
N ILE A 7 -2.49 -1.60 3.05
CA ILE A 7 -3.25 -1.49 1.80
C ILE A 7 -2.46 -0.66 0.78
N ASP A 8 -2.28 -1.19 -0.42
CA ASP A 8 -1.83 -0.46 -1.61
C ASP A 8 -3.00 -0.32 -2.59
N ILE A 9 -3.58 0.87 -2.65
CA ILE A 9 -4.54 1.22 -3.70
C ILE A 9 -3.76 1.85 -4.84
N GLY A 10 -3.51 1.08 -5.89
CA GLY A 10 -2.90 1.58 -7.13
C GLY A 10 -3.97 2.09 -8.09
N VAL A 11 -3.56 2.65 -9.24
CA VAL A 11 -4.49 3.10 -10.29
C VAL A 11 -5.19 1.92 -10.96
N GLY A 12 -4.43 0.87 -11.25
CA GLY A 12 -4.97 -0.31 -11.93
C GLY A 12 -5.36 -1.46 -10.99
N THR A 13 -4.70 -1.59 -9.84
CA THR A 13 -4.88 -2.74 -8.94
C THR A 13 -4.79 -2.36 -7.48
N VAL A 14 -5.51 -3.13 -6.63
CA VAL A 14 -5.49 -3.01 -5.17
C VAL A 14 -4.92 -4.30 -4.57
N LYS A 15 -4.13 -4.16 -3.51
CA LYS A 15 -3.48 -5.26 -2.79
C LYS A 15 -3.52 -4.99 -1.30
N ALA A 16 -3.52 -6.07 -0.52
CA ALA A 16 -3.47 -6.00 0.93
C ALA A 16 -2.50 -7.02 1.50
N ALA A 17 -1.91 -6.67 2.63
CA ALA A 17 -1.04 -7.53 3.41
C ALA A 17 -1.32 -7.36 4.90
N VAL A 18 -1.00 -8.38 5.68
CA VAL A 18 -1.15 -8.34 7.13
C VAL A 18 0.16 -8.68 7.83
N CYS A 19 0.45 -7.98 8.93
CA CYS A 19 1.44 -8.38 9.92
C CYS A 19 0.68 -8.85 11.15
N ARG A 20 0.91 -10.09 11.60
CA ARG A 20 0.28 -10.64 12.81
C ARG A 20 1.19 -10.42 14.02
N LEU A 21 0.59 -10.15 15.15
CA LEU A 21 1.31 -10.14 16.42
C LEU A 21 1.55 -11.61 16.84
N ALA A 22 2.82 -11.98 17.02
CA ALA A 22 3.17 -13.32 17.49
C ALA A 22 2.67 -13.52 18.94
N GLY A 23 2.11 -14.67 19.21
CA GLY A 23 1.69 -15.05 20.57
C GLY A 23 2.89 -15.24 21.50
N ALA A 24 2.69 -15.08 22.80
CA ALA A 24 3.73 -15.17 23.82
C ALA A 24 4.41 -16.56 23.94
N GLY A 25 4.08 -17.52 23.09
CA GLY A 25 4.62 -18.90 23.08
C GLY A 25 5.21 -19.32 21.73
N GLU A 26 5.25 -18.44 20.74
CA GLU A 26 5.82 -18.79 19.42
C GLU A 26 7.35 -18.62 19.40
N PRO A 27 8.11 -19.50 18.68
CA PRO A 27 9.55 -19.34 18.51
C PRO A 27 9.86 -18.04 17.79
N GLY A 28 10.50 -17.07 18.46
CA GLY A 28 10.84 -15.77 17.90
C GLY A 28 10.47 -14.57 18.78
N GLY A 29 9.81 -14.79 19.91
CA GLY A 29 9.56 -13.77 20.92
C GLY A 29 8.35 -12.88 20.64
N SER A 30 7.99 -12.05 21.59
CA SER A 30 6.89 -11.11 21.60
C SER A 30 7.10 -9.97 20.58
N GLY A 31 6.73 -10.17 19.31
CA GLY A 31 6.90 -9.17 18.28
C GLY A 31 5.94 -9.33 17.09
N TRP A 32 5.95 -8.36 16.19
CA TRP A 32 5.21 -8.45 14.94
C TRP A 32 5.90 -9.39 13.96
N GLY A 33 5.16 -10.35 13.41
CA GLY A 33 5.64 -11.27 12.38
C GLY A 33 5.89 -10.58 11.02
N PRO A 34 6.38 -11.33 10.04
CA PRO A 34 6.57 -10.83 8.67
C PRO A 34 5.23 -10.46 8.03
N ALA A 35 5.28 -9.54 7.06
CA ALA A 35 4.10 -9.20 6.26
C ALA A 35 3.73 -10.38 5.34
N GLN A 36 2.45 -10.72 5.29
CA GLN A 36 1.89 -11.80 4.49
C GLN A 36 0.80 -11.25 3.56
N PRO A 37 0.73 -11.71 2.29
CA PRO A 37 -0.31 -11.27 1.37
C PRO A 37 -1.68 -11.78 1.80
N VAL A 38 -2.73 -11.00 1.53
CA VAL A 38 -4.13 -11.43 1.69
C VAL A 38 -4.76 -11.64 0.32
N SER A 39 -5.43 -12.77 0.12
CA SER A 39 -6.18 -13.03 -1.12
C SER A 39 -7.49 -12.22 -1.11
N LEU A 40 -7.47 -11.03 -1.71
CA LEU A 40 -8.66 -10.18 -1.84
C LEU A 40 -9.67 -10.75 -2.83
N GLY A 41 -9.20 -11.29 -3.94
CA GLY A 41 -10.03 -12.02 -4.91
C GLY A 41 -10.13 -13.51 -4.60
N ALA A 42 -10.99 -14.23 -5.34
CA ALA A 42 -11.23 -15.66 -5.12
C ALA A 42 -9.97 -16.53 -5.25
N ARG A 43 -9.01 -16.13 -6.10
CA ARG A 43 -7.77 -16.88 -6.38
C ARG A 43 -6.54 -15.96 -6.56
N SER A 44 -6.65 -14.69 -6.20
CA SER A 44 -5.59 -13.71 -6.41
C SER A 44 -5.49 -12.75 -5.23
N PRO A 45 -4.27 -12.40 -4.79
CA PRO A 45 -4.08 -11.33 -3.81
C PRO A 45 -4.37 -9.93 -4.40
N VAL A 46 -4.63 -9.85 -5.70
CA VAL A 46 -4.82 -8.60 -6.45
C VAL A 46 -6.23 -8.51 -6.98
N VAL A 47 -6.89 -7.36 -6.78
CA VAL A 47 -8.18 -7.01 -7.39
C VAL A 47 -8.05 -5.74 -8.23
N ALA A 48 -8.99 -5.50 -9.14
CA ALA A 48 -9.01 -4.28 -9.94
C ALA A 48 -9.24 -3.05 -9.05
N SER A 49 -8.56 -1.95 -9.36
CA SER A 49 -8.83 -0.62 -8.78
C SER A 49 -9.95 0.07 -9.58
N ALA A 50 -11.07 -0.60 -9.70
CA ALA A 50 -12.28 -0.11 -10.32
C ALA A 50 -13.46 -0.52 -9.44
N LEU A 51 -14.45 0.34 -9.29
CA LEU A 51 -15.64 0.10 -8.48
C LEU A 51 -16.86 -0.06 -9.37
N ARG A 52 -17.74 -0.98 -9.01
CA ARG A 52 -19.09 -1.10 -9.56
C ARG A 52 -20.10 -1.12 -8.44
N MET A 53 -21.32 -0.73 -8.73
CA MET A 53 -22.45 -0.83 -7.80
C MET A 53 -23.27 -2.07 -8.15
N THR A 54 -23.59 -2.87 -7.15
CA THR A 54 -24.50 -4.02 -7.28
C THR A 54 -25.94 -3.55 -7.22
N ALA A 55 -26.89 -4.42 -7.57
CA ALA A 55 -28.32 -4.07 -7.60
C ALA A 55 -28.89 -3.64 -6.23
N ASP A 56 -28.28 -4.09 -5.13
CA ASP A 56 -28.65 -3.71 -3.75
C ASP A 56 -27.97 -2.41 -3.26
N GLY A 57 -27.22 -1.72 -4.15
CA GLY A 57 -26.50 -0.48 -3.82
C GLY A 57 -25.14 -0.68 -3.17
N THR A 58 -24.66 -1.93 -3.10
CA THR A 58 -23.34 -2.23 -2.57
C THR A 58 -22.25 -1.85 -3.57
N VAL A 59 -21.17 -1.21 -3.09
CA VAL A 59 -19.99 -0.88 -3.88
C VAL A 59 -18.94 -1.98 -3.71
N VAL A 60 -18.54 -2.59 -4.81
CA VAL A 60 -17.54 -3.68 -4.85
C VAL A 60 -16.52 -3.45 -5.96
N PRO A 61 -15.32 -4.05 -5.90
CA PRO A 61 -14.39 -4.01 -7.03
C PRO A 61 -15.00 -4.67 -8.28
N ALA A 62 -14.73 -4.05 -9.43
CA ALA A 62 -15.01 -4.67 -10.72
C ALA A 62 -14.03 -5.83 -10.99
N GLU A 63 -14.34 -6.69 -11.97
CA GLU A 63 -13.43 -7.74 -12.38
C GLU A 63 -12.20 -7.16 -13.12
N VAL A 64 -11.04 -7.77 -12.89
CA VAL A 64 -9.80 -7.40 -13.61
C VAL A 64 -9.98 -7.67 -15.11
N GLY A 65 -9.65 -6.67 -15.94
CA GLY A 65 -9.71 -6.78 -17.40
C GLY A 65 -11.11 -6.63 -18.02
N ARG A 66 -12.16 -6.53 -17.21
CA ARG A 66 -13.50 -6.15 -17.64
C ARG A 66 -13.94 -4.93 -16.82
N HIS A 67 -13.92 -3.77 -17.45
CA HIS A 67 -14.60 -2.59 -16.90
C HIS A 67 -15.99 -2.55 -17.56
N PRO A 68 -17.05 -3.05 -16.92
CA PRO A 68 -18.40 -2.81 -17.40
C PRO A 68 -18.63 -1.31 -17.54
N ALA A 69 -19.51 -0.90 -18.45
CA ALA A 69 -19.79 0.52 -18.71
C ALA A 69 -20.28 1.28 -17.46
N ASP A 70 -20.69 0.56 -16.43
CA ASP A 70 -21.15 1.04 -15.13
C ASP A 70 -20.05 1.08 -14.05
N ALA A 71 -18.81 0.69 -14.36
CA ALA A 71 -17.70 0.77 -13.41
C ALA A 71 -16.96 2.10 -13.49
N VAL A 72 -16.49 2.58 -12.34
CA VAL A 72 -15.62 3.76 -12.22
C VAL A 72 -14.20 3.34 -11.86
N ALA A 73 -13.21 3.84 -12.62
CA ALA A 73 -11.79 3.60 -12.41
C ALA A 73 -11.01 4.92 -12.46
N GLY A 74 -9.70 4.88 -12.14
CA GLY A 74 -8.82 6.06 -12.22
C GLY A 74 -9.05 7.11 -11.14
N TYR A 75 -9.91 6.85 -10.16
CA TYR A 75 -10.26 7.80 -9.09
C TYR A 75 -9.04 8.21 -8.24
N LEU A 76 -8.06 7.32 -8.07
CA LEU A 76 -6.87 7.66 -7.28
C LEU A 76 -6.10 8.86 -7.87
N HIS A 77 -5.92 8.92 -9.18
CA HIS A 77 -5.25 10.07 -9.84
C HIS A 77 -6.03 11.36 -9.68
N ARG A 78 -7.34 11.28 -9.57
CA ARG A 78 -8.23 12.41 -9.48
C ARG A 78 -8.45 12.93 -8.06
N VAL A 79 -7.80 12.33 -7.04
CA VAL A 79 -7.81 12.91 -5.69
C VAL A 79 -7.18 14.30 -5.72
N GLY A 80 -7.96 15.31 -5.37
CA GLY A 80 -7.60 16.73 -5.49
C GLY A 80 -8.13 17.43 -6.75
N ASP A 81 -8.74 16.68 -7.67
CA ASP A 81 -9.51 17.27 -8.77
C ASP A 81 -10.86 17.80 -8.23
N PRO A 82 -11.23 19.06 -8.49
CA PRO A 82 -12.51 19.62 -8.04
C PRO A 82 -13.71 19.03 -8.77
N LEU A 83 -13.52 18.39 -9.93
CA LEU A 83 -14.61 17.78 -10.68
C LEU A 83 -14.93 16.38 -10.17
N PRO A 84 -16.17 16.14 -9.71
CA PRO A 84 -16.57 14.80 -9.26
C PRO A 84 -16.64 13.83 -10.44
N MET A 85 -16.60 12.55 -10.14
CA MET A 85 -16.72 11.45 -11.09
C MET A 85 -18.17 10.96 -11.13
N PHE A 86 -18.71 10.76 -12.34
CA PHE A 86 -20.02 10.14 -12.49
C PHE A 86 -19.92 8.62 -12.28
N PHE A 87 -20.75 8.09 -11.38
CA PHE A 87 -20.78 6.68 -11.05
C PHE A 87 -22.19 6.28 -10.56
N ALA A 88 -22.73 5.20 -11.09
CA ALA A 88 -24.00 4.62 -10.65
C ALA A 88 -25.15 5.65 -10.51
N GLY A 89 -25.25 6.60 -11.46
CA GLY A 89 -26.31 7.61 -11.48
C GLY A 89 -26.08 8.84 -10.58
N GLY A 90 -24.92 8.93 -9.90
CA GLY A 90 -24.55 10.05 -9.02
C GLY A 90 -23.17 10.61 -9.33
N TYR A 91 -22.84 11.74 -8.69
CA TYR A 91 -21.53 12.37 -8.74
C TYR A 91 -20.81 12.19 -7.41
N TYR A 92 -19.57 11.71 -7.46
CA TYR A 92 -18.80 11.36 -6.28
C TYR A 92 -17.39 11.95 -6.35
N PRO A 93 -16.90 12.54 -5.26
CA PRO A 93 -15.52 13.02 -5.24
C PRO A 93 -14.53 11.83 -5.29
N ALA A 94 -13.42 12.01 -5.97
CA ALA A 94 -12.43 10.95 -6.19
C ALA A 94 -11.86 10.39 -4.88
N HIS A 95 -11.68 11.23 -3.85
CA HIS A 95 -11.25 10.79 -2.53
C HIS A 95 -12.28 9.91 -1.83
N GLY A 96 -13.58 10.16 -2.02
CA GLY A 96 -14.66 9.32 -1.51
C GLY A 96 -14.66 7.93 -2.16
N LEU A 97 -14.46 7.85 -3.49
CA LEU A 97 -14.30 6.56 -4.19
C LEU A 97 -13.05 5.80 -3.73
N THR A 98 -11.95 6.51 -3.48
CA THR A 98 -10.73 5.91 -2.93
C THR A 98 -10.98 5.35 -1.53
N ALA A 99 -11.69 6.08 -0.69
CA ALA A 99 -12.08 5.64 0.66
C ALA A 99 -13.05 4.45 0.63
N ALA A 100 -13.99 4.45 -0.32
CA ALA A 100 -14.90 3.31 -0.54
C ALA A 100 -14.13 2.02 -0.88
N MET A 101 -13.12 2.11 -1.73
CA MET A 101 -12.23 0.97 -2.01
C MET A 101 -11.46 0.54 -0.76
N ALA A 102 -10.91 1.48 0.01
CA ALA A 102 -10.21 1.17 1.26
C ALA A 102 -11.14 0.46 2.26
N ARG A 103 -12.36 0.93 2.41
CA ARG A 103 -13.37 0.32 3.27
C ARG A 103 -13.69 -1.10 2.84
N TRP A 104 -13.93 -1.31 1.54
CA TRP A 104 -14.15 -2.65 1.01
C TRP A 104 -13.00 -3.61 1.34
N VAL A 105 -11.74 -3.16 1.20
CA VAL A 105 -10.57 -3.98 1.54
C VAL A 105 -10.57 -4.34 3.03
N VAL A 106 -10.85 -3.37 3.91
CA VAL A 106 -10.90 -3.61 5.36
C VAL A 106 -11.97 -4.64 5.71
N ASP A 107 -13.18 -4.50 5.17
CA ASP A 107 -14.28 -5.43 5.40
C ASP A 107 -13.95 -6.82 4.88
N ARG A 108 -13.37 -6.89 3.67
CA ARG A 108 -12.97 -8.17 3.07
C ARG A 108 -11.89 -8.89 3.88
N VAL A 109 -10.90 -8.16 4.37
CA VAL A 109 -9.85 -8.75 5.22
C VAL A 109 -10.42 -9.15 6.59
N TRP A 110 -11.32 -8.36 7.15
CA TRP A 110 -12.03 -8.73 8.38
C TRP A 110 -12.82 -10.03 8.22
N GLU A 111 -13.56 -10.21 7.12
CA GLU A 111 -14.24 -11.48 6.83
C GLU A 111 -13.27 -12.68 6.79
N ILE A 112 -12.10 -12.50 6.17
CA ILE A 112 -11.09 -13.55 6.05
C ILE A 112 -10.43 -13.86 7.40
N MET A 113 -10.13 -12.83 8.20
CA MET A 113 -9.41 -12.94 9.46
C MET A 113 -10.31 -13.29 10.67
N GLY A 114 -11.62 -13.06 10.55
CA GLY A 114 -12.60 -13.26 11.61
C GLY A 114 -12.64 -12.16 12.69
N GLU A 115 -11.70 -11.21 12.66
CA GLU A 115 -11.58 -10.11 13.63
C GLU A 115 -11.11 -8.84 12.93
N PRO A 116 -11.41 -7.64 13.45
CA PRO A 116 -10.96 -6.39 12.84
C PRO A 116 -9.46 -6.18 13.02
N PRO A 117 -8.79 -5.44 12.10
CA PRO A 117 -7.40 -5.04 12.28
C PRO A 117 -7.25 -4.09 13.47
N VAL A 118 -6.17 -4.23 14.25
CA VAL A 118 -5.84 -3.28 15.33
C VAL A 118 -5.37 -1.93 14.77
N ARG A 119 -4.88 -1.93 13.54
CA ARG A 119 -4.50 -0.72 12.80
C ARG A 119 -4.55 -0.97 11.30
N VAL A 120 -4.93 0.05 10.55
CA VAL A 120 -4.90 0.08 9.09
C VAL A 120 -3.86 1.09 8.64
N ALA A 121 -2.99 0.71 7.73
CA ALA A 121 -2.04 1.58 7.05
C ALA A 121 -2.33 1.59 5.55
N ILE A 122 -2.46 2.78 4.96
CA ILE A 122 -2.79 2.96 3.54
C ILE A 122 -1.63 3.65 2.85
N ALA A 123 -1.09 3.00 1.82
CA ALA A 123 -0.05 3.58 1.00
C ALA A 123 -0.64 4.57 -0.02
N HIS A 124 -0.02 5.74 -0.12
CA HIS A 124 -0.39 6.77 -1.08
C HIS A 124 0.80 7.18 -1.95
N PRO A 125 0.60 7.80 -3.14
CA PRO A 125 1.68 8.31 -3.97
C PRO A 125 2.61 9.24 -3.19
N SER A 126 3.92 9.05 -3.34
CA SER A 126 4.92 9.75 -2.50
C SER A 126 4.96 11.26 -2.76
N GLY A 127 4.59 11.70 -3.97
CA GLY A 127 4.54 13.12 -4.34
C GLY A 127 3.28 13.87 -3.89
N TRP A 128 2.36 13.23 -3.14
CA TRP A 128 1.15 13.92 -2.68
C TRP A 128 1.46 14.94 -1.58
N GLY A 129 1.03 16.17 -1.78
CA GLY A 129 1.10 17.24 -0.78
C GLY A 129 -0.06 17.20 0.22
N ALA A 130 0.01 18.08 1.22
CA ALA A 130 -0.94 18.15 2.34
C ALA A 130 -2.41 18.26 1.89
N GLY A 131 -2.70 18.99 0.80
CA GLY A 131 -4.07 19.14 0.29
C GLY A 131 -4.70 17.81 -0.13
N ARG A 132 -3.99 17.00 -0.93
CA ARG A 132 -4.49 15.67 -1.35
C ARG A 132 -4.59 14.70 -0.16
N LEU A 133 -3.65 14.77 0.78
CA LEU A 133 -3.68 13.95 1.98
C LEU A 133 -4.86 14.30 2.87
N GLY A 134 -5.16 15.60 3.05
CA GLY A 134 -6.33 16.06 3.80
C GLY A 134 -7.65 15.60 3.20
N LEU A 135 -7.78 15.64 1.86
CA LEU A 135 -8.96 15.11 1.17
C LEU A 135 -9.09 13.59 1.36
N LEU A 136 -8.00 12.83 1.23
CA LEU A 136 -8.04 11.39 1.48
C LEU A 136 -8.43 11.09 2.92
N GLN A 137 -7.87 11.82 3.92
CA GLN A 137 -8.24 11.66 5.33
C GLN A 137 -9.71 11.96 5.59
N ALA A 138 -10.26 13.01 4.97
CA ALA A 138 -11.68 13.34 5.07
C ALA A 138 -12.56 12.21 4.50
N GLY A 139 -12.25 11.71 3.30
CA GLY A 139 -12.98 10.58 2.73
C GLY A 139 -12.88 9.30 3.55
N LEU A 140 -11.70 9.02 4.13
CA LEU A 140 -11.53 7.87 5.03
C LEU A 140 -12.36 8.03 6.32
N ALA A 141 -12.45 9.24 6.88
CA ALA A 141 -13.29 9.50 8.04
C ALA A 141 -14.79 9.31 7.73
N GLU A 142 -15.25 9.75 6.55
CA GLU A 142 -16.61 9.52 6.07
C GLU A 142 -16.93 8.04 5.83
N ALA A 143 -15.92 7.23 5.54
CA ALA A 143 -16.01 5.78 5.36
C ALA A 143 -15.77 4.99 6.67
N ASP A 144 -15.86 5.61 7.84
CA ASP A 144 -15.59 5.02 9.17
C ASP A 144 -14.19 4.39 9.30
N LEU A 145 -13.21 4.97 8.63
CA LEU A 145 -11.81 4.56 8.68
C LEU A 145 -10.94 5.64 9.35
N MET A 146 -11.45 6.28 10.39
CA MET A 146 -10.69 7.24 11.19
C MET A 146 -9.47 6.58 11.84
N GLY A 147 -8.35 7.32 11.88
CA GLY A 147 -7.12 6.84 12.52
C GLY A 147 -6.29 5.89 11.66
N CYS A 148 -6.62 5.72 10.38
CA CYS A 148 -5.73 5.04 9.43
C CYS A 148 -4.39 5.78 9.32
N VAL A 149 -3.30 5.05 9.29
CA VAL A 149 -1.96 5.58 9.06
C VAL A 149 -1.74 5.76 7.57
N LEU A 150 -1.47 6.98 7.12
CA LEU A 150 -1.07 7.23 5.74
C LEU A 150 0.45 7.08 5.60
N VAL A 151 0.89 6.28 4.63
CA VAL A 151 2.30 5.95 4.40
C VAL A 151 2.63 6.26 2.95
N THR A 152 3.73 6.99 2.67
CA THR A 152 4.17 7.17 1.28
C THR A 152 4.57 5.82 0.69
N ARG A 153 4.31 5.60 -0.59
CA ARG A 153 4.74 4.36 -1.28
C ARG A 153 6.24 4.16 -1.19
N ALA A 154 7.02 5.23 -1.30
CA ALA A 154 8.47 5.16 -1.15
C ALA A 154 8.86 4.61 0.23
N ARG A 155 8.25 5.12 1.31
CA ARG A 155 8.48 4.58 2.65
C ARG A 155 8.08 3.12 2.76
N ALA A 156 6.93 2.75 2.24
CA ALA A 156 6.49 1.36 2.27
C ALA A 156 7.48 0.42 1.57
N VAL A 157 8.00 0.80 0.39
CA VAL A 157 9.02 0.01 -0.31
C VAL A 157 10.29 -0.14 0.54
N VAL A 158 10.79 0.94 1.12
CA VAL A 158 11.99 0.89 1.95
C VAL A 158 11.79 0.02 3.19
N GLU A 159 10.69 0.18 3.93
CA GLU A 159 10.34 -0.64 5.11
C GLU A 159 10.30 -2.14 4.78
N CYS A 160 9.74 -2.50 3.62
CA CYS A 160 9.71 -3.89 3.16
C CYS A 160 11.13 -4.45 2.94
N HIS A 161 11.98 -3.70 2.25
CA HIS A 161 13.35 -4.13 1.97
C HIS A 161 14.24 -4.13 3.22
N GLN A 162 14.07 -3.16 4.13
CA GLN A 162 14.80 -3.12 5.40
C GLN A 162 14.41 -4.27 6.32
N ALA A 163 13.11 -4.57 6.44
CA ALA A 163 12.62 -5.69 7.25
C ALA A 163 13.17 -7.05 6.76
N ALA A 164 13.51 -7.15 5.49
CA ALA A 164 14.11 -8.35 4.88
C ALA A 164 15.66 -8.30 4.83
N GLY A 165 16.29 -7.29 5.43
CA GLY A 165 17.75 -7.12 5.41
C GLY A 165 18.35 -6.81 4.03
N ARG A 166 17.52 -6.32 3.09
CA ARG A 166 17.93 -6.03 1.70
C ARG A 166 18.23 -4.55 1.43
N ALA A 167 18.00 -3.68 2.40
CA ALA A 167 18.34 -2.26 2.31
C ALA A 167 18.90 -1.77 3.64
N PRO A 168 19.79 -0.75 3.64
CA PRO A 168 20.31 -0.17 4.87
C PRO A 168 19.18 0.49 5.68
N THR A 169 19.31 0.41 7.01
CA THR A 169 18.35 1.02 7.95
C THR A 169 18.68 2.47 8.28
N ALA A 170 19.92 2.88 8.06
CA ALA A 170 20.39 4.25 8.26
C ALA A 170 21.57 4.56 7.32
N GLY A 171 21.70 5.83 6.96
CA GLY A 171 22.73 6.32 6.08
C GLY A 171 22.55 5.94 4.62
N GLY A 172 23.28 6.62 3.75
CA GLY A 172 23.20 6.44 2.30
C GLY A 172 21.94 7.02 1.68
N LEU A 173 21.88 6.98 0.35
CA LEU A 173 20.73 7.38 -0.45
C LEU A 173 20.12 6.14 -1.10
N LEU A 174 18.81 6.07 -1.16
CA LEU A 174 18.09 5.01 -1.84
C LEU A 174 17.23 5.60 -2.96
N GLY A 175 17.39 5.04 -4.17
CA GLY A 175 16.44 5.20 -5.24
C GLY A 175 15.28 4.21 -5.02
N VAL A 176 14.05 4.68 -5.10
CA VAL A 176 12.86 3.81 -5.12
C VAL A 176 12.21 3.95 -6.48
N TYR A 177 12.14 2.84 -7.21
CA TYR A 177 11.51 2.75 -8.51
C TYR A 177 10.29 1.82 -8.43
N ARG A 178 9.13 2.36 -8.70
CA ARG A 178 7.87 1.60 -8.73
C ARG A 178 7.23 1.70 -10.11
N LEU A 179 7.06 0.57 -10.79
CA LEU A 179 6.21 0.48 -11.97
C LEU A 179 4.88 -0.15 -11.56
N GLY A 180 3.82 0.66 -11.51
CA GLY A 180 2.46 0.22 -11.21
C GLY A 180 1.77 -0.38 -12.44
N GLY A 181 0.44 -0.54 -12.38
CA GLY A 181 -0.36 -0.99 -13.53
C GLY A 181 -0.29 -0.01 -14.69
N SER A 182 -0.50 1.28 -14.43
CA SER A 182 -0.56 2.36 -15.46
C SER A 182 0.27 3.58 -15.10
N THR A 183 1.16 3.48 -14.10
CA THR A 183 2.02 4.60 -13.69
C THR A 183 3.37 4.13 -13.23
N ALA A 184 4.39 4.93 -13.48
CA ALA A 184 5.71 4.81 -12.89
C ALA A 184 5.90 5.90 -11.83
N GLU A 185 6.38 5.53 -10.65
CA GLU A 185 6.72 6.45 -9.57
C GLU A 185 8.19 6.25 -9.21
N VAL A 186 8.95 7.32 -9.16
CA VAL A 186 10.35 7.33 -8.75
C VAL A 186 10.52 8.25 -7.56
N SER A 187 11.32 7.83 -6.58
CA SER A 187 11.57 8.61 -5.38
C SER A 187 13.02 8.49 -4.93
N LEU A 188 13.54 9.56 -4.35
CA LEU A 188 14.84 9.60 -3.69
C LEU A 188 14.61 9.76 -2.20
N VAL A 189 15.16 8.84 -1.40
CA VAL A 189 14.96 8.84 0.05
C VAL A 189 16.31 8.67 0.79
N ALA A 190 16.39 9.29 1.97
CA ALA A 190 17.51 9.16 2.88
C ALA A 190 17.04 8.49 4.19
N PRO A 191 17.39 7.21 4.42
CA PRO A 191 17.13 6.57 5.70
C PRO A 191 17.94 7.25 6.81
N GLN A 192 17.29 7.63 7.90
CA GLN A 192 17.94 8.28 9.04
C GLN A 192 18.11 7.32 10.22
N GLN A 193 17.07 6.55 10.51
CA GLN A 193 17.00 5.57 11.60
C GLN A 193 15.94 4.51 11.20
N PRO A 194 15.93 3.33 11.84
CA PRO A 194 14.86 2.36 11.63
C PRO A 194 13.47 3.00 11.76
N GLY A 195 12.63 2.87 10.74
CA GLY A 195 11.29 3.46 10.68
C GLY A 195 11.25 4.98 10.42
N ARG A 196 12.39 5.65 10.29
CA ARG A 196 12.48 7.08 10.00
C ARG A 196 13.33 7.33 8.74
N MET A 197 12.74 7.97 7.77
CA MET A 197 13.41 8.37 6.53
C MET A 197 12.91 9.73 6.05
N GLU A 198 13.73 10.40 5.29
CA GLU A 198 13.41 11.65 4.64
C GLU A 198 13.13 11.38 3.15
N LEU A 199 12.01 11.86 2.64
CA LEU A 199 11.70 11.88 1.23
C LEU A 199 12.31 13.14 0.62
N LEU A 200 13.41 13.00 -0.12
CA LEU A 200 14.10 14.12 -0.73
C LEU A 200 13.42 14.61 -2.00
N ALA A 201 12.91 13.67 -2.80
CA ALA A 201 12.19 13.97 -4.04
C ALA A 201 11.28 12.81 -4.45
N SER A 202 10.24 13.12 -5.20
CA SER A 202 9.41 12.13 -5.88
C SER A 202 8.87 12.70 -7.18
N ALA A 203 8.77 11.87 -8.21
CA ALA A 203 8.14 12.19 -9.49
C ALA A 203 7.34 10.99 -9.98
N GLU A 204 6.31 11.27 -10.77
CA GLU A 204 5.41 10.26 -11.34
C GLU A 204 5.26 10.50 -12.83
N LEU A 205 5.24 9.43 -13.62
CA LEU A 205 4.88 9.43 -15.02
C LEU A 205 3.60 8.60 -15.20
N SER A 206 2.56 9.25 -15.73
CA SER A 206 1.29 8.60 -16.06
C SER A 206 1.39 7.90 -17.42
N ASP A 207 0.48 6.96 -17.66
CA ASP A 207 0.31 6.25 -18.93
C ASP A 207 1.51 5.38 -19.33
N VAL A 208 2.38 5.07 -18.36
CA VAL A 208 3.45 4.07 -18.49
C VAL A 208 3.43 3.17 -17.26
N GLY A 209 3.02 1.92 -17.46
CA GLY A 209 2.94 0.94 -16.40
C GLY A 209 2.99 -0.49 -16.94
N GLY A 210 2.77 -1.44 -16.04
CA GLY A 210 2.82 -2.86 -16.40
C GLY A 210 1.78 -3.27 -17.43
N PHE A 211 0.60 -2.63 -17.45
CA PHE A 211 -0.47 -2.95 -18.41
C PHE A 211 -0.12 -2.52 -19.83
N GLU A 212 0.56 -1.37 -19.99
CA GLU A 212 1.00 -0.87 -21.28
C GLU A 212 2.18 -1.68 -21.84
N VAL A 213 2.96 -2.29 -20.95
CA VAL A 213 4.15 -3.10 -21.28
C VAL A 213 3.80 -4.56 -21.51
N ASP A 214 2.76 -5.07 -20.83
CA ASP A 214 2.38 -6.49 -20.90
C ASP A 214 2.00 -6.92 -22.33
N GLY A 215 2.46 -8.10 -22.76
CA GLY A 215 2.25 -8.62 -24.11
C GLY A 215 3.06 -7.94 -25.21
N ARG A 216 3.90 -6.97 -24.93
CA ARG A 216 4.79 -6.32 -25.90
C ARG A 216 6.03 -7.18 -26.20
N THR A 217 6.65 -6.93 -27.35
CA THR A 217 7.98 -7.51 -27.61
C THR A 217 9.01 -6.98 -26.61
N PRO A 218 10.09 -7.72 -26.30
CA PRO A 218 11.13 -7.25 -25.38
C PRO A 218 11.73 -5.89 -25.77
N ALA A 219 11.82 -5.58 -27.06
CA ALA A 219 12.35 -4.31 -27.55
C ALA A 219 11.35 -3.16 -27.28
N ASP A 220 10.08 -3.35 -27.64
CA ASP A 220 9.02 -2.34 -27.42
C ASP A 220 8.79 -2.11 -25.90
N ALA A 221 8.81 -3.18 -25.10
CA ALA A 221 8.70 -3.10 -23.65
C ALA A 221 9.82 -2.22 -23.05
N ARG A 222 11.07 -2.46 -23.44
CA ARG A 222 12.21 -1.63 -22.98
C ARG A 222 12.10 -0.18 -23.47
N ALA A 223 11.64 0.05 -24.69
CA ALA A 223 11.45 1.40 -25.22
C ALA A 223 10.38 2.17 -24.42
N LEU A 224 9.28 1.52 -24.04
CA LEU A 224 8.23 2.12 -23.19
C LEU A 224 8.72 2.41 -21.77
N ILE A 225 9.56 1.54 -21.18
CA ILE A 225 10.08 1.72 -19.82
C ILE A 225 11.18 2.77 -19.76
N ARG A 226 11.98 2.95 -20.82
CA ARG A 226 13.16 3.83 -20.82
C ARG A 226 12.87 5.24 -20.28
N PRO A 227 11.81 5.97 -20.68
CA PRO A 227 11.54 7.31 -20.14
C PRO A 227 11.35 7.34 -18.61
N THR A 228 10.88 6.26 -18.01
CA THR A 228 10.71 6.18 -16.55
C THR A 228 12.03 5.99 -15.81
N VAL A 229 12.99 5.31 -16.43
CA VAL A 229 14.36 5.17 -15.92
C VAL A 229 15.13 6.49 -16.10
N ASP A 230 14.95 7.16 -17.22
CA ASP A 230 15.54 8.48 -17.47
C ASP A 230 14.98 9.52 -16.47
N LEU A 231 13.68 9.44 -16.12
CA LEU A 231 13.08 10.24 -15.06
C LEU A 231 13.73 9.96 -13.69
N ALA A 232 14.06 8.70 -13.38
CA ALA A 232 14.74 8.36 -12.13
C ALA A 232 16.13 8.99 -12.05
N ALA A 233 16.92 8.93 -13.13
CA ALA A 233 18.22 9.58 -13.19
C ALA A 233 18.12 11.11 -13.10
N ALA A 234 17.17 11.71 -13.83
CA ALA A 234 16.92 13.15 -13.77
C ALA A 234 16.50 13.60 -12.36
N LEU A 235 15.70 12.80 -11.64
CA LEU A 235 15.30 13.10 -10.27
C LEU A 235 16.49 13.15 -9.32
N VAL A 236 17.44 12.20 -9.42
CA VAL A 236 18.67 12.15 -8.63
C VAL A 236 19.51 13.41 -8.89
N HIS A 237 19.75 13.72 -10.16
CA HIS A 237 20.54 14.89 -10.58
C HIS A 237 19.86 16.22 -10.15
N SER A 238 18.54 16.31 -10.16
CA SER A 238 17.81 17.51 -9.76
C SER A 238 18.03 17.90 -8.28
N ARG A 239 18.55 16.96 -7.48
CA ARG A 239 18.88 17.16 -6.07
C ARG A 239 20.37 17.34 -5.82
N GLY A 240 21.16 17.43 -6.88
CA GLY A 240 22.61 17.63 -6.81
C GLY A 240 23.41 16.36 -6.54
N TYR A 241 22.79 15.19 -6.71
CA TYR A 241 23.48 13.89 -6.55
C TYR A 241 23.82 13.27 -7.91
N GLY A 242 24.88 12.47 -7.94
CA GLY A 242 25.19 11.57 -9.02
C GLY A 242 24.45 10.24 -8.88
N THR A 243 24.38 9.48 -9.98
CA THR A 243 23.81 8.11 -9.93
C THR A 243 24.65 7.14 -9.10
N ASP A 244 25.93 7.45 -8.88
CA ASP A 244 26.89 6.74 -8.05
C ASP A 244 26.80 7.05 -6.55
N ASP A 245 26.08 8.11 -6.17
CA ASP A 245 25.80 8.44 -4.76
C ASP A 245 24.77 7.51 -4.12
N LEU A 246 24.03 6.73 -4.92
CA LEU A 246 23.01 5.82 -4.40
C LEU A 246 23.65 4.57 -3.78
N SER A 247 23.18 4.17 -2.62
CA SER A 247 23.54 2.90 -1.96
C SER A 247 22.79 1.71 -2.56
N ALA A 248 21.59 1.90 -3.08
CA ALA A 248 20.79 0.91 -3.79
C ALA A 248 19.63 1.55 -4.56
N VAL A 249 19.11 0.84 -5.55
CA VAL A 249 17.84 1.13 -6.22
C VAL A 249 16.85 0.00 -5.92
N LEU A 250 15.74 0.32 -5.28
CA LEU A 250 14.73 -0.64 -4.84
C LEU A 250 13.57 -0.69 -5.85
N ILE A 251 13.25 -1.88 -6.37
CA ILE A 251 12.15 -2.07 -7.34
C ILE A 251 10.89 -2.56 -6.64
N ALA A 252 9.74 -2.01 -7.04
CA ALA A 252 8.40 -2.45 -6.64
C ALA A 252 7.40 -2.37 -7.81
N GLY A 253 6.26 -3.04 -7.67
CA GLY A 253 5.06 -2.88 -8.50
C GLY A 253 4.81 -3.96 -9.54
N VAL A 254 5.78 -4.33 -10.33
CA VAL A 254 5.68 -5.35 -11.40
C VAL A 254 6.50 -6.60 -11.07
N ASP A 255 6.13 -7.71 -11.68
CA ASP A 255 6.82 -9.01 -11.59
C ASP A 255 7.13 -9.58 -12.97
N GLY A 256 7.62 -10.81 -13.00
CA GLY A 256 7.88 -11.55 -14.24
C GLY A 256 8.89 -10.86 -15.17
N ALA A 257 8.63 -10.96 -16.48
CA ALA A 257 9.49 -10.42 -17.52
C ALA A 257 9.62 -8.89 -17.45
N VAL A 258 8.54 -8.18 -17.12
CA VAL A 258 8.55 -6.72 -16.99
C VAL A 258 9.51 -6.28 -15.89
N CYS A 259 9.51 -6.96 -14.74
CA CYS A 259 10.45 -6.67 -13.66
C CYS A 259 11.90 -6.89 -14.09
N THR A 260 12.16 -7.89 -14.93
CA THR A 260 13.50 -8.14 -15.50
C THR A 260 13.91 -6.99 -16.42
N TYR A 261 13.04 -6.53 -17.32
CA TYR A 261 13.35 -5.39 -18.22
C TYR A 261 13.65 -4.12 -17.43
N VAL A 262 12.86 -3.84 -16.39
CA VAL A 262 13.11 -2.72 -15.46
C VAL A 262 14.50 -2.86 -14.80
N SER A 263 14.79 -4.04 -14.25
CA SER A 263 16.06 -4.31 -13.57
C SER A 263 17.26 -4.11 -14.50
N ASP A 264 17.20 -4.65 -15.74
CA ASP A 264 18.25 -4.49 -16.75
C ASP A 264 18.51 -3.02 -17.07
N LEU A 265 17.43 -2.24 -17.30
CA LEU A 265 17.53 -0.83 -17.65
C LEU A 265 18.05 0.03 -16.50
N LEU A 266 17.64 -0.25 -15.26
CA LEU A 266 18.15 0.44 -14.07
C LEU A 266 19.62 0.11 -13.85
N THR A 267 20.02 -1.15 -13.97
CA THR A 267 21.43 -1.57 -13.81
C THR A 267 22.34 -0.93 -14.86
N ALA A 268 21.83 -0.63 -16.05
CA ALA A 268 22.59 0.07 -17.09
C ALA A 268 22.83 1.56 -16.78
N VAL A 269 22.03 2.17 -15.91
CA VAL A 269 22.06 3.61 -15.58
C VAL A 269 22.66 3.87 -14.20
N PHE A 270 22.38 3.00 -13.22
CA PHE A 270 22.79 3.16 -11.84
C PHE A 270 23.87 2.14 -11.49
N PRO A 271 25.08 2.59 -11.09
CA PRO A 271 26.14 1.71 -10.60
C PRO A 271 25.77 0.98 -9.30
N ALA A 272 24.83 1.56 -8.53
CA ALA A 272 24.34 0.99 -7.28
C ALA A 272 23.58 -0.34 -7.50
N PRO A 273 23.58 -1.27 -6.52
CA PRO A 273 22.83 -2.50 -6.61
C PRO A 273 21.32 -2.26 -6.84
N VAL A 274 20.77 -2.93 -7.84
CA VAL A 274 19.33 -2.93 -8.11
C VAL A 274 18.71 -4.10 -7.36
N VAL A 275 17.85 -3.81 -6.37
CA VAL A 275 17.31 -4.78 -5.41
C VAL A 275 15.82 -4.94 -5.62
N ARG A 276 15.36 -6.18 -5.70
CA ARG A 276 13.93 -6.53 -5.83
C ARG A 276 13.49 -7.46 -4.71
N ASP A 277 12.22 -7.36 -4.34
CA ASP A 277 11.54 -8.34 -3.49
C ASP A 277 11.20 -9.60 -4.30
N PRO A 278 11.16 -10.80 -3.71
CA PRO A 278 10.63 -12.01 -4.37
C PRO A 278 9.21 -11.84 -4.90
N GLN A 279 8.42 -10.96 -4.30
CA GLN A 279 7.07 -10.60 -4.71
C GLN A 279 6.94 -9.08 -4.94
N PRO A 280 7.57 -8.52 -6.00
CA PRO A 280 7.70 -7.07 -6.17
C PRO A 280 6.35 -6.35 -6.27
N ARG A 281 5.32 -7.05 -6.75
CA ARG A 281 3.95 -6.56 -6.85
C ARG A 281 3.32 -6.29 -5.49
N MET A 282 3.75 -7.01 -4.44
CA MET A 282 3.22 -6.90 -3.07
C MET A 282 4.03 -5.97 -2.17
N THR A 283 5.23 -5.54 -2.59
CA THR A 283 6.21 -4.79 -1.78
C THR A 283 5.58 -3.59 -1.05
N VAL A 284 4.74 -2.81 -1.75
CA VAL A 284 4.09 -1.63 -1.15
C VAL A 284 3.09 -2.03 -0.06
N ALA A 285 2.25 -3.06 -0.30
CA ALA A 285 1.30 -3.53 0.71
C ALA A 285 2.02 -4.15 1.92
N PHE A 286 3.09 -4.92 1.68
CA PHE A 286 3.95 -5.45 2.75
C PHE A 286 4.53 -4.31 3.60
N GLY A 287 5.16 -3.33 2.96
CA GLY A 287 5.78 -2.21 3.64
C GLY A 287 4.77 -1.32 4.36
N ALA A 288 3.57 -1.14 3.83
CA ALA A 288 2.50 -0.42 4.52
C ALA A 288 2.09 -1.14 5.82
N ALA A 289 1.93 -2.48 5.79
CA ALA A 289 1.64 -3.26 6.98
C ALA A 289 2.77 -3.17 8.02
N LEU A 290 4.04 -3.21 7.56
CA LEU A 290 5.23 -3.08 8.42
C LEU A 290 5.32 -1.68 9.05
N ALA A 291 5.14 -0.62 8.27
CA ALA A 291 5.17 0.77 8.73
C ALA A 291 4.00 1.10 9.68
N GLY A 292 2.89 0.41 9.54
CA GLY A 292 1.70 0.57 10.40
C GLY A 292 1.82 -0.09 11.78
N ARG A 293 2.84 -0.90 12.04
CA ARG A 293 2.98 -1.61 13.31
C ARG A 293 3.10 -0.61 14.47
N PRO A 294 2.27 -0.72 15.53
CA PRO A 294 2.51 0.02 16.75
C PRO A 294 3.80 -0.44 17.43
N PRO A 295 4.46 0.43 18.19
CA PRO A 295 5.57 0.01 19.04
C PRO A 295 5.11 -1.17 19.92
N VAL A 296 5.92 -2.23 19.97
CA VAL A 296 5.68 -3.29 20.96
C VAL A 296 6.10 -2.72 22.31
N PRO A 297 5.22 -2.68 23.33
CA PRO A 297 5.63 -2.29 24.65
C PRO A 297 6.81 -3.17 25.08
N PRO A 298 7.86 -2.63 25.69
CA PRO A 298 8.91 -3.44 26.26
C PRO A 298 8.25 -4.49 27.18
N ALA A 299 8.64 -5.76 27.04
CA ALA A 299 8.19 -6.77 27.98
C ALA A 299 8.52 -6.26 29.38
N GLY A 300 7.50 -5.90 30.15
CA GLY A 300 7.69 -5.51 31.54
C GLY A 300 8.50 -6.63 32.23
N PRO A 301 9.32 -6.32 33.24
CA PRO A 301 10.00 -7.33 34.00
C PRO A 301 8.95 -8.39 34.38
N ALA A 302 9.26 -9.66 34.09
CA ALA A 302 8.39 -10.76 34.47
C ALA A 302 8.14 -10.60 35.97
N VAL A 303 6.95 -10.11 36.32
CA VAL A 303 6.52 -10.08 37.72
C VAL A 303 6.43 -11.54 38.09
N ALA A 304 7.44 -12.01 38.83
CA ALA A 304 7.35 -13.30 39.52
C ALA A 304 6.10 -13.20 40.39
N GLY A 305 5.03 -13.81 39.94
CA GLY A 305 3.77 -13.77 40.66
C GLY A 305 3.95 -14.38 42.05
N PRO A 306 3.37 -13.78 43.09
CA PRO A 306 3.23 -14.49 44.36
C PRO A 306 2.30 -15.69 44.11
N THR A 307 2.82 -16.87 44.34
CA THR A 307 2.03 -18.06 44.50
C THR A 307 1.18 -17.85 45.75
N ASP A 308 -0.09 -17.44 45.57
CA ASP A 308 -1.15 -17.89 46.48
C ASP A 308 -2.52 -17.44 45.97
N ALA A 309 -3.41 -18.37 46.09
CA ALA A 309 -4.82 -18.39 45.78
C ALA A 309 -5.57 -17.08 46.15
N PHE A 310 -6.47 -16.60 45.27
CA PHE A 310 -7.86 -16.37 45.67
C PHE A 310 -8.71 -15.80 44.49
N ALA A 311 -9.89 -16.42 44.36
CA ALA A 311 -11.11 -15.93 43.71
C ALA A 311 -11.09 -15.77 42.18
N VAL A 312 -11.56 -16.84 41.55
CA VAL A 312 -12.21 -16.79 40.22
C VAL A 312 -13.46 -15.90 40.31
N LEU A 313 -13.37 -14.68 39.76
CA LEU A 313 -14.57 -13.96 39.38
C LEU A 313 -14.95 -14.43 37.96
N PRO A 314 -16.23 -14.70 37.71
CA PRO A 314 -16.67 -15.11 36.39
C PRO A 314 -16.37 -13.99 35.36
N ALA A 315 -15.71 -14.37 34.29
CA ALA A 315 -15.48 -13.48 33.15
C ALA A 315 -16.84 -12.95 32.65
N ALA A 316 -17.03 -11.64 32.73
CA ALA A 316 -18.12 -10.98 32.04
C ALA A 316 -17.95 -11.32 30.55
N SER A 317 -18.92 -12.02 29.98
CA SER A 317 -19.03 -12.24 28.55
C SER A 317 -18.97 -10.90 27.84
N GLN A 318 -17.82 -10.56 27.25
CA GLN A 318 -17.74 -9.48 26.30
C GLN A 318 -18.56 -9.92 25.09
N ILE A 319 -19.80 -9.42 25.03
CA ILE A 319 -20.62 -9.47 23.82
C ILE A 319 -19.81 -8.72 22.78
N ALA A 320 -19.30 -9.44 21.78
CA ALA A 320 -18.65 -8.80 20.63
C ALA A 320 -19.60 -7.75 20.04
N PRO A 321 -19.13 -6.53 19.76
CA PRO A 321 -19.99 -5.53 19.16
C PRO A 321 -20.60 -6.09 17.87
N PRO A 322 -21.89 -5.81 17.58
CA PRO A 322 -22.54 -6.31 16.38
C PRO A 322 -21.71 -5.88 15.17
N ARG A 323 -21.47 -6.83 14.25
CA ARG A 323 -20.85 -6.55 12.96
C ARG A 323 -21.56 -5.37 12.32
N PRO A 324 -20.85 -4.28 11.94
CA PRO A 324 -21.47 -3.28 11.11
C PRO A 324 -21.97 -3.96 9.83
N PRO A 325 -23.13 -3.58 9.31
CA PRO A 325 -23.66 -4.19 8.09
C PRO A 325 -22.61 -4.04 6.99
N VAL A 326 -22.12 -5.18 6.51
CA VAL A 326 -21.25 -5.26 5.34
C VAL A 326 -21.97 -4.53 4.23
N ASN A 327 -21.38 -3.47 3.67
CA ASN A 327 -21.76 -2.87 2.38
C ASN A 327 -22.61 -1.57 2.35
N ARG A 328 -22.69 -0.78 3.38
CA ARG A 328 -23.21 0.58 3.20
C ARG A 328 -22.08 1.60 3.32
N VAL A 329 -21.27 1.71 2.27
CA VAL A 329 -20.45 2.90 2.10
C VAL A 329 -21.40 3.99 1.62
N ALA A 330 -21.74 4.92 2.50
CA ALA A 330 -22.46 6.13 2.13
C ALA A 330 -21.46 7.04 1.39
N VAL A 331 -21.25 6.77 0.10
CA VAL A 331 -20.58 7.72 -0.77
C VAL A 331 -21.60 8.82 -1.02
N ARG A 332 -21.48 9.97 -0.36
CA ARG A 332 -22.38 11.11 -0.59
C ARG A 332 -22.20 11.62 -2.02
N ALA A 333 -23.29 11.57 -2.80
CA ALA A 333 -23.37 12.30 -4.05
C ALA A 333 -23.42 13.80 -3.72
N GLU A 334 -22.57 14.58 -4.34
CA GLU A 334 -22.72 16.05 -4.31
C GLU A 334 -23.91 16.41 -5.19
N THR A 335 -25.00 16.83 -4.57
CA THR A 335 -26.14 17.45 -5.27
C THR A 335 -25.75 18.88 -5.66
N ARG A 336 -25.77 19.17 -6.96
CA ARG A 336 -25.75 20.54 -7.49
C ARG A 336 -27.14 21.14 -7.40
#